data_e66a3f805c6b6d0a154b01a01a63b52c
#
_entry.id   e66a3f805c6b6d0a154b01a01a63b52c
#
_cell.length_a   1.000
_cell.length_b   1.000
_cell.length_c   1.000
_cell.angle_alpha   90.00
_cell.angle_beta   90.00
_cell.angle_gamma   90.00
#
_symmetry.space_group_name_H-M   'P 1'
#
loop_
_entity.id
_entity.type
_entity.pdbx_description
1 polymer ?
#
loop_
_entity_poly.entity_id
_entity_poly.type
_entity_poly.pdbx_seq_one_letter_code
_entity_poly.pdbx_strand_id
1 'polypeptide(L)'
;MLRPIPARILTHNAVLKWVSAVDVWQTPTFTEIELEHICIQPTHETRMNRDNTEVALNSIAFIDARLSQPQGFDFYAAQEASEANGLPMSLEYNGHIYTVITVDALIDDTGAYHHTELGLM
;
A
#
# COMPACT_ATOMS: atom_id res chain seq x y z
N MET A 1 18.84 13.38 -8.36
CA MET A 1 17.43 13.09 -8.08
C MET A 1 16.91 12.04 -9.04
N LEU A 2 16.25 11.02 -8.51
CA LEU A 2 15.63 9.99 -9.33
C LEU A 2 14.41 10.56 -10.06
N ARG A 3 14.20 10.08 -11.29
CA ARG A 3 13.01 10.45 -12.04
C ARG A 3 11.76 9.83 -11.41
N PRO A 4 10.60 10.50 -11.48
CA PRO A 4 9.35 9.87 -11.06
C PRO A 4 9.05 8.66 -11.92
N ILE A 5 8.21 7.76 -11.40
CA ILE A 5 7.71 6.64 -12.18
C ILE A 5 6.96 7.20 -13.39
N PRO A 6 7.25 6.71 -14.62
CA PRO A 6 6.60 7.25 -15.81
C PRO A 6 5.08 7.22 -15.71
N ALA A 7 4.43 8.35 -16.00
CA ALA A 7 2.97 8.46 -15.94
C ALA A 7 2.27 7.42 -16.83
N ARG A 8 2.89 7.01 -17.93
CA ARG A 8 2.31 6.05 -18.88
C ARG A 8 2.06 4.66 -18.28
N ILE A 9 2.76 4.31 -17.19
CA ILE A 9 2.55 3.02 -16.52
C ILE A 9 1.69 3.14 -15.25
N LEU A 10 1.39 4.36 -14.81
CA LEU A 10 0.53 4.62 -13.66
C LEU A 10 -0.92 4.71 -14.11
N THR A 11 -1.47 3.61 -14.59
CA THR A 11 -2.78 3.58 -15.23
C THR A 11 -3.87 2.93 -14.39
N HIS A 12 -3.54 2.44 -13.20
CA HIS A 12 -4.48 1.72 -12.36
C HIS A 12 -5.05 2.62 -11.28
N ASN A 13 -6.31 2.38 -10.93
CA ASN A 13 -6.96 2.98 -9.77
C ASN A 13 -7.43 1.84 -8.87
N ALA A 14 -7.27 1.99 -7.57
CA ALA A 14 -7.61 0.95 -6.61
C ALA A 14 -8.15 1.58 -5.33
N VAL A 15 -8.82 0.78 -4.51
CA VAL A 15 -9.35 1.23 -3.21
C VAL A 15 -8.53 0.58 -2.10
N LEU A 16 -7.90 1.41 -1.28
CA LEU A 16 -7.20 0.96 -0.07
C LEU A 16 -8.17 1.02 1.10
N LYS A 17 -8.23 -0.05 1.87
CA LYS A 17 -9.14 -0.20 2.99
C LYS A 17 -8.37 -0.67 4.22
N TRP A 18 -8.61 -0.02 5.35
CA TRP A 18 -7.99 -0.42 6.62
C TRP A 18 -8.95 -0.24 7.77
N VAL A 19 -8.66 -0.92 8.88
CA VAL A 19 -9.45 -0.79 10.10
C VAL A 19 -8.94 0.41 10.90
N SER A 20 -9.79 1.41 11.08
CA SER A 20 -9.46 2.62 11.82
C SER A 20 -9.86 2.56 13.28
N ALA A 21 -10.82 1.71 13.65
CA ALA A 21 -11.30 1.53 15.02
C ALA A 21 -12.07 0.24 15.18
N VAL A 22 -12.22 -0.23 16.40
CA VAL A 22 -13.17 -1.29 16.77
C VAL A 22 -14.02 -0.79 17.93
N ASP A 23 -15.29 -1.18 17.94
CA ASP A 23 -16.19 -0.80 19.03
C ASP A 23 -16.10 -1.80 20.21
N VAL A 24 -16.95 -1.58 21.24
CA VAL A 24 -16.96 -2.45 22.42
C VAL A 24 -17.37 -3.90 22.13
N TRP A 25 -17.99 -4.11 20.96
CA TRP A 25 -18.44 -5.43 20.50
C TRP A 25 -17.43 -6.08 19.55
N GLN A 26 -16.24 -5.49 19.40
CA GLN A 26 -15.20 -5.94 18.47
C GLN A 26 -15.62 -5.85 16.99
N THR A 27 -16.59 -4.98 16.67
CA THR A 27 -17.00 -4.72 15.31
C THR A 27 -16.06 -3.70 14.69
N PRO A 28 -15.36 -4.03 13.57
CA PRO A 28 -14.41 -3.12 12.97
C PRO A 28 -15.10 -1.98 12.22
N THR A 29 -14.51 -0.79 12.29
CA THR A 29 -14.86 0.34 11.43
C THR A 29 -13.78 0.47 10.38
N PHE A 30 -14.15 0.38 9.11
CA PHE A 30 -13.23 0.48 7.98
C PHE A 30 -13.20 1.90 7.45
N THR A 31 -12.01 2.32 7.04
CA THR A 31 -11.80 3.56 6.29
C THR A 31 -11.27 3.19 4.92
N GLU A 32 -11.79 3.85 3.89
CA GLU A 32 -11.40 3.60 2.50
C GLU A 32 -10.90 4.88 1.85
N ILE A 33 -9.89 4.76 1.00
CA ILE A 33 -9.48 5.82 0.09
C ILE A 33 -9.29 5.25 -1.30
N GLU A 34 -9.56 6.06 -2.31
CA GLU A 34 -9.25 5.70 -3.69
C GLU A 34 -7.83 6.14 -4.03
N LEU A 35 -7.01 5.20 -4.49
CA LEU A 35 -5.68 5.47 -5.00
C LEU A 35 -5.76 5.60 -6.52
N GLU A 36 -5.31 6.72 -7.05
CA GLU A 36 -5.34 7.01 -8.47
C GLU A 36 -3.93 7.08 -9.03
N HIS A 37 -3.77 6.70 -10.29
CA HIS A 37 -2.50 6.75 -11.00
C HIS A 37 -1.42 5.94 -10.28
N ILE A 38 -1.72 4.68 -10.03
CA ILE A 38 -0.79 3.71 -9.46
C ILE A 38 -0.49 2.62 -10.49
N CYS A 39 0.48 1.78 -10.21
CA CYS A 39 0.81 0.63 -11.04
C CYS A 39 0.82 -0.63 -10.17
N ILE A 40 0.05 -1.64 -10.55
CA ILE A 40 0.03 -2.93 -9.88
C ILE A 40 0.63 -3.95 -10.83
N GLN A 41 1.72 -4.60 -10.41
CA GLN A 41 2.42 -5.59 -11.22
C GLN A 41 2.55 -6.92 -10.49
N PRO A 42 2.36 -8.05 -11.19
CA PRO A 42 2.65 -9.36 -10.62
C PRO A 42 4.14 -9.48 -10.26
N THR A 43 4.42 -10.22 -9.21
CA THR A 43 5.79 -10.48 -8.80
C THR A 43 5.91 -11.85 -8.17
N HIS A 44 7.15 -12.35 -8.05
CA HIS A 44 7.47 -13.54 -7.27
C HIS A 44 8.48 -13.22 -6.17
N GLU A 45 8.63 -11.95 -5.84
CA GLU A 45 9.56 -11.52 -4.79
C GLU A 45 9.13 -12.04 -3.43
N THR A 46 10.11 -12.26 -2.56
CA THR A 46 9.88 -12.44 -1.13
C THR A 46 10.37 -11.19 -0.41
N ARG A 47 9.63 -10.80 0.64
CA ARG A 47 10.00 -9.66 1.47
C ARG A 47 9.81 -9.99 2.93
N MET A 48 10.56 -9.29 3.78
CA MET A 48 10.37 -9.37 5.22
C MET A 48 9.19 -8.49 5.63
N ASN A 49 8.26 -9.05 6.38
CA ASN A 49 7.20 -8.26 6.98
C ASN A 49 7.67 -7.64 8.30
N ARG A 50 6.78 -6.96 9.01
CA ARG A 50 7.12 -6.27 10.26
C ARG A 50 7.57 -7.23 11.37
N ASP A 51 7.18 -8.49 11.30
CA ASP A 51 7.54 -9.54 12.28
C ASP A 51 8.86 -10.21 11.94
N ASN A 52 9.61 -9.71 10.94
CA ASN A 52 10.81 -10.36 10.40
C ASN A 52 10.54 -11.74 9.81
N THR A 53 9.31 -12.01 9.39
CA THR A 53 8.94 -13.23 8.69
C THR A 53 9.04 -12.99 7.19
N GLU A 54 9.64 -13.95 6.47
CA GLU A 54 9.72 -13.86 5.02
C GLU A 54 8.38 -14.23 4.38
N VAL A 55 7.90 -13.38 3.48
CA VAL A 55 6.60 -13.54 2.83
C VAL A 55 6.78 -13.51 1.32
N ALA A 56 6.18 -14.48 0.61
CA ALA A 56 6.14 -14.49 -0.85
C ALA A 56 4.97 -13.62 -1.32
N LEU A 57 5.26 -12.64 -2.18
CA LEU A 57 4.26 -11.71 -2.70
C LEU A 57 3.68 -12.18 -4.03
N ASN A 58 2.41 -11.86 -4.28
CA ASN A 58 1.76 -12.08 -5.59
C ASN A 58 1.93 -10.89 -6.51
N SER A 59 1.89 -9.69 -5.96
CA SER A 59 1.93 -8.44 -6.72
C SER A 59 2.56 -7.34 -5.88
N ILE A 60 2.97 -6.27 -6.55
CA ILE A 60 3.43 -5.05 -5.90
C ILE A 60 2.67 -3.87 -6.51
N ALA A 61 2.14 -3.00 -5.65
CA ALA A 61 1.55 -1.74 -6.06
C ALA A 61 2.58 -0.63 -5.90
N PHE A 62 2.81 0.13 -6.97
CA PHE A 62 3.74 1.26 -6.99
C PHE A 62 2.95 2.55 -6.95
N ILE A 63 3.23 3.39 -5.94
CA ILE A 63 2.55 4.66 -5.73
C ILE A 63 3.60 5.77 -5.77
N ASP A 64 3.54 6.59 -6.81
CA ASP A 64 4.52 7.67 -7.03
C ASP A 64 4.23 8.86 -6.13
N ALA A 65 5.30 9.49 -5.61
CA ALA A 65 5.18 10.64 -4.71
C ALA A 65 4.55 11.87 -5.38
N ARG A 66 4.65 11.99 -6.69
CA ARG A 66 4.25 13.19 -7.43
C ARG A 66 3.00 13.01 -8.28
N LEU A 67 2.83 11.82 -8.88
CA LEU A 67 1.80 11.56 -9.88
C LEU A 67 0.60 10.80 -9.32
N SER A 68 0.79 10.00 -8.29
CA SER A 68 -0.30 9.25 -7.67
C SER A 68 -1.09 10.10 -6.68
N GLN A 69 -2.37 9.80 -6.53
CA GLN A 69 -3.26 10.49 -5.60
C GLN A 69 -3.83 9.48 -4.58
N PRO A 70 -4.11 9.90 -3.35
CA PRO A 70 -3.83 11.21 -2.75
C PRO A 70 -2.35 11.38 -2.42
N GLN A 71 -1.84 12.60 -2.54
CA GLN A 71 -0.46 12.89 -2.18
C GLN A 71 -0.30 13.01 -0.66
N GLY A 72 0.87 12.59 -0.18
CA GLY A 72 1.19 12.74 1.24
C GLY A 72 0.44 11.79 2.16
N PHE A 73 -0.23 10.76 1.62
CA PHE A 73 -0.92 9.78 2.45
C PHE A 73 0.09 8.91 3.21
N ASP A 74 -0.15 8.72 4.51
CA ASP A 74 0.73 7.94 5.37
C ASP A 74 0.29 6.48 5.42
N PHE A 75 0.89 5.66 4.57
CA PHE A 75 0.58 4.23 4.48
C PHE A 75 1.03 3.46 5.73
N TYR A 76 2.10 3.90 6.38
CA TYR A 76 2.56 3.27 7.62
C TYR A 76 1.57 3.47 8.75
N ALA A 77 1.02 4.67 8.87
CA ALA A 77 0.02 4.97 9.91
C ALA A 77 -1.24 4.13 9.70
N ALA A 78 -1.69 3.97 8.46
CA ALA A 78 -2.83 3.12 8.13
C ALA A 78 -2.55 1.65 8.46
N GLN A 79 -1.37 1.16 8.14
CA GLN A 79 -0.96 -0.20 8.46
C GLN A 79 -0.91 -0.43 9.97
N GLU A 80 -0.33 0.50 10.72
CA GLU A 80 -0.27 0.40 12.18
C GLU A 80 -1.65 0.38 12.81
N ALA A 81 -2.54 1.25 12.35
CA ALA A 81 -3.91 1.30 12.85
C ALA A 81 -4.65 -0.02 12.59
N SER A 82 -4.50 -0.57 11.40
CA SER A 82 -5.15 -1.82 11.02
C SER A 82 -4.61 -3.00 11.82
N GLU A 83 -3.30 -3.11 11.96
CA GLU A 83 -2.67 -4.20 12.72
C GLU A 83 -2.99 -4.11 14.21
N ALA A 84 -3.06 -2.91 14.78
CA ALA A 84 -3.44 -2.69 16.17
C ALA A 84 -4.87 -3.19 16.45
N ASN A 85 -5.73 -3.21 15.42
CA ASN A 85 -7.10 -3.69 15.51
C ASN A 85 -7.25 -5.14 15.00
N GLY A 86 -6.13 -5.82 14.73
CA GLY A 86 -6.10 -7.24 14.43
C GLY A 86 -6.43 -7.65 13.01
N LEU A 87 -6.55 -6.70 12.09
CA LEU A 87 -6.85 -6.98 10.68
C LEU A 87 -5.83 -6.30 9.75
N PRO A 88 -5.44 -6.96 8.65
CA PRO A 88 -4.55 -6.33 7.68
C PRO A 88 -5.29 -5.31 6.83
N MET A 89 -4.51 -4.39 6.20
CA MET A 89 -5.04 -3.56 5.12
C MET A 89 -5.36 -4.42 3.91
N SER A 90 -6.30 -3.96 3.10
CA SER A 90 -6.61 -4.58 1.82
C SER A 90 -6.60 -3.57 0.69
N LEU A 91 -6.33 -4.04 -0.52
CA LEU A 91 -6.35 -3.24 -1.73
C LEU A 91 -7.26 -3.94 -2.74
N GLU A 92 -8.32 -3.26 -3.17
CA GLU A 92 -9.22 -3.79 -4.17
C GLU A 92 -8.92 -3.15 -5.52
N TYR A 93 -8.64 -4.00 -6.49
CA TYR A 93 -8.39 -3.59 -7.86
C TYR A 93 -9.09 -4.52 -8.81
N ASN A 94 -9.91 -3.95 -9.70
CA ASN A 94 -10.60 -4.69 -10.76
C ASN A 94 -11.38 -5.91 -10.23
N GLY A 95 -12.05 -5.74 -9.10
CA GLY A 95 -12.84 -6.80 -8.47
C GLY A 95 -12.04 -7.82 -7.68
N HIS A 96 -10.72 -7.70 -7.66
CA HIS A 96 -9.85 -8.58 -6.87
C HIS A 96 -9.39 -7.87 -5.60
N ILE A 97 -9.47 -8.58 -4.49
CA ILE A 97 -9.06 -8.04 -3.18
C ILE A 97 -7.72 -8.66 -2.79
N TYR A 98 -6.71 -7.80 -2.66
CA TYR A 98 -5.39 -8.19 -2.18
C TYR A 98 -5.26 -7.87 -0.70
N THR A 99 -4.53 -8.70 0.03
CA THR A 99 -4.07 -8.34 1.38
C THR A 99 -2.75 -7.59 1.27
N VAL A 100 -2.66 -6.43 1.93
CA VAL A 100 -1.41 -5.66 1.98
C VAL A 100 -0.54 -6.21 3.09
N ILE A 101 0.61 -6.75 2.72
CA ILE A 101 1.53 -7.41 3.67
C ILE A 101 2.67 -6.49 4.06
N THR A 102 3.26 -5.79 3.08
CA THR A 102 4.41 -4.91 3.34
C THR A 102 4.14 -3.51 2.82
N VAL A 103 4.70 -2.52 3.51
CA VAL A 103 4.69 -1.11 3.11
C VAL A 103 6.12 -0.62 3.14
N ASP A 104 6.66 -0.24 1.98
CA ASP A 104 8.01 0.26 1.84
C ASP A 104 8.00 1.62 1.17
N ALA A 105 8.32 2.67 1.93
CA ALA A 105 8.51 4.01 1.38
C ALA A 105 9.97 4.18 0.98
N LEU A 106 10.20 4.45 -0.30
CA LEU A 106 11.53 4.55 -0.88
C LEU A 106 11.89 6.01 -1.12
N ILE A 107 13.13 6.34 -0.82
CA ILE A 107 13.66 7.68 -1.01
C ILE A 107 14.61 7.70 -2.21
N ASP A 108 14.80 8.89 -2.79
CA ASP A 108 15.76 9.07 -3.88
C ASP A 108 17.16 9.37 -3.33
N ASP A 109 18.10 9.64 -4.23
CA ASP A 109 19.50 9.91 -3.89
C ASP A 109 19.71 11.22 -3.11
N THR A 110 18.70 12.08 -3.05
CA THR A 110 18.73 13.33 -2.26
C THR A 110 18.06 13.18 -0.89
N GLY A 111 17.51 12.01 -0.58
CA GLY A 111 16.76 11.76 0.64
C GLY A 111 15.30 12.14 0.59
N ALA A 112 14.80 12.62 -0.56
CA ALA A 112 13.38 12.94 -0.73
C ALA A 112 12.56 11.69 -1.01
N TYR A 113 11.32 11.68 -0.56
CA TYR A 113 10.39 10.58 -0.83
C TYR A 113 10.16 10.44 -2.34
N HIS A 114 10.37 9.26 -2.86
CA HIS A 114 10.23 8.95 -4.29
C HIS A 114 8.93 8.18 -4.58
N HIS A 115 8.71 7.06 -3.93
CA HIS A 115 7.50 6.24 -4.11
C HIS A 115 7.30 5.29 -2.94
N THR A 116 6.12 4.70 -2.88
CA THR A 116 5.80 3.62 -1.93
C THR A 116 5.50 2.35 -2.71
N GLU A 117 5.97 1.21 -2.21
CA GLU A 117 5.65 -0.11 -2.72
C GLU A 117 4.82 -0.86 -1.68
N LEU A 118 3.64 -1.31 -2.08
CA LEU A 118 2.79 -2.15 -1.25
C LEU A 118 2.94 -3.60 -1.73
N GLY A 119 3.44 -4.47 -0.86
CA GLY A 119 3.52 -5.90 -1.16
C GLY A 119 2.16 -6.55 -0.94
N LEU A 120 1.66 -7.26 -1.95
CA LEU A 120 0.31 -7.78 -2.02
C LEU A 120 0.29 -9.31 -2.11
N MET A 121 -0.70 -9.90 -1.46
CA MET A 121 -1.01 -11.33 -1.59
C MET A 121 -2.46 -11.57 -1.94
#